data_036bc6c1ca05c8d1b2a8d67a704762e3
#
_entry.id   036bc6c1ca05c8d1b2a8d67a704762e3
#
_cell.length_a   1.000
_cell.length_b   1.000
_cell.length_c   1.000
_cell.angle_alpha   90.00
_cell.angle_beta   90.00
_cell.angle_gamma   90.00
#
_symmetry.space_group_name_H-M   'P 1'
#
loop_
_entity.id
_entity.type
_entity.pdbx_description
1 polymer ?
#
loop_
_entity_poly.entity_id
_entity_poly.type
_entity_poly.pdbx_seq_one_letter_code
_entity_poly.pdbx_strand_id
1 'polypeptide(L)'
;MNLQEYIRKILKEETEDMSPLEQTVADFINMNLSEYDLPEEFYKVAVDIFDNEYDRKECTVTILFEKPFNLKDSDRMHDIINEIKKEIKEYFGDTFWYIKSGTSTVDVYNSTKDWYTKRKNK
;
A
#
# COMPACT_ATOMS: atom_id res chain seq x y z
N MET A 1 -18.88 -20.94 -8.25
CA MET A 1 -18.74 -19.49 -8.09
C MET A 1 -18.39 -18.87 -9.43
N ASN A 2 -19.14 -17.89 -9.88
CA ASN A 2 -18.83 -17.21 -11.13
C ASN A 2 -17.80 -16.08 -10.89
N LEU A 3 -17.29 -15.53 -11.98
CA LEU A 3 -16.25 -14.50 -11.92
C LEU A 3 -16.72 -13.26 -11.17
N GLN A 4 -17.97 -12.84 -11.34
CA GLN A 4 -18.50 -11.67 -10.66
C GLN A 4 -18.58 -11.87 -9.15
N GLU A 5 -18.99 -13.04 -8.70
CA GLU A 5 -19.03 -13.37 -7.28
C GLU A 5 -17.64 -13.39 -6.68
N TYR A 6 -16.69 -13.94 -7.43
CA TYR A 6 -15.29 -13.98 -7.01
C TYR A 6 -14.71 -12.57 -6.85
N ILE A 7 -14.95 -11.70 -7.83
CA ILE A 7 -14.51 -10.31 -7.79
C ILE A 7 -15.15 -9.56 -6.61
N ARG A 8 -16.46 -9.73 -6.41
CA ARG A 8 -17.16 -9.10 -5.29
C ARG A 8 -16.62 -9.54 -3.95
N LYS A 9 -16.32 -10.83 -3.82
CA LYS A 9 -15.75 -11.39 -2.60
C LYS A 9 -14.39 -10.77 -2.29
N ILE A 10 -13.52 -10.67 -3.30
CA ILE A 10 -12.20 -10.07 -3.15
C ILE A 10 -12.33 -8.61 -2.75
N LEU A 11 -13.17 -7.84 -3.45
CA LEU A 11 -13.37 -6.43 -3.17
C LEU A 11 -13.96 -6.21 -1.78
N LYS A 12 -14.89 -7.06 -1.36
CA LYS A 12 -15.49 -6.97 -0.05
C LYS A 12 -14.46 -7.26 1.05
N GLU A 13 -13.64 -8.28 0.87
CA GLU A 13 -12.60 -8.62 1.83
C GLU A 13 -11.58 -7.47 1.97
N GLU A 14 -11.15 -6.89 0.85
CA GLU A 14 -10.24 -5.74 0.87
C GLU A 14 -10.88 -4.53 1.55
N THR A 15 -12.17 -4.27 1.27
CA THR A 15 -12.88 -3.14 1.85
C THR A 15 -13.09 -3.32 3.36
N GLU A 16 -13.33 -4.54 3.83
CA GLU A 16 -13.49 -4.82 5.25
C GLU A 16 -12.20 -4.57 6.03
N ASP A 17 -11.04 -4.83 5.40
CA ASP A 17 -9.74 -4.68 6.05
C ASP A 17 -9.17 -3.26 5.95
N MET A 18 -9.77 -2.41 5.12
CA MET A 18 -9.25 -1.07 4.86
C MET A 18 -10.23 0.01 5.30
N SER A 19 -9.72 1.04 5.99
CA SER A 19 -10.50 2.22 6.28
C SER A 19 -10.79 3.01 5.00
N PRO A 20 -11.81 3.90 4.99
CA PRO A 20 -12.07 4.75 3.81
C PRO A 20 -10.87 5.59 3.39
N LEU A 21 -10.10 6.10 4.34
CA LEU A 21 -8.90 6.87 4.02
C LEU A 21 -7.81 5.98 3.40
N GLU A 22 -7.61 4.78 3.94
CA GLU A 22 -6.66 3.82 3.37
C GLU A 22 -7.05 3.46 1.94
N GLN A 23 -8.34 3.24 1.69
CA GLN A 23 -8.82 2.93 0.35
C GLN A 23 -8.59 4.11 -0.61
N THR A 24 -8.84 5.32 -0.17
CA THR A 24 -8.61 6.53 -0.97
C THR A 24 -7.14 6.65 -1.37
N VAL A 25 -6.24 6.44 -0.43
CA VAL A 25 -4.80 6.48 -0.70
C VAL A 25 -4.39 5.36 -1.66
N ALA A 26 -4.91 4.15 -1.45
CA ALA A 26 -4.61 3.01 -2.32
C ALA A 26 -5.07 3.27 -3.76
N ASP A 27 -6.27 3.83 -3.94
CA ASP A 27 -6.79 4.16 -5.27
C ASP A 27 -5.91 5.22 -5.96
N PHE A 28 -5.50 6.24 -5.21
CA PHE A 28 -4.60 7.28 -5.71
C PHE A 28 -3.27 6.67 -6.18
N ILE A 29 -2.69 5.79 -5.36
CA ILE A 29 -1.43 5.15 -5.71
C ILE A 29 -1.57 4.25 -6.95
N ASN A 30 -2.66 3.48 -7.03
CA ASN A 30 -2.90 2.61 -8.16
C ASN A 30 -3.03 3.41 -9.48
N MET A 31 -3.66 4.58 -9.42
CA MET A 31 -3.73 5.46 -10.58
C MET A 31 -2.34 5.92 -11.03
N ASN A 32 -1.50 6.30 -10.07
CA ASN A 32 -0.14 6.74 -10.38
C ASN A 32 0.72 5.59 -10.89
N LEU A 33 0.58 4.40 -10.29
CA LEU A 33 1.36 3.22 -10.71
C LEU A 33 1.03 2.78 -12.13
N SER A 34 -0.17 3.08 -12.62
CA SER A 34 -0.56 2.71 -13.98
C SER A 34 0.32 3.37 -15.04
N GLU A 35 1.03 4.44 -14.70
CA GLU A 35 1.95 5.14 -15.60
C GLU A 35 3.35 4.51 -15.64
N TYR A 36 3.64 3.58 -14.74
CA TYR A 36 4.96 2.96 -14.62
C TYR A 36 4.95 1.52 -15.15
N ASP A 37 6.10 1.11 -15.67
CA ASP A 37 6.32 -0.27 -16.07
C ASP A 37 6.84 -1.05 -14.86
N LEU A 38 5.93 -1.78 -14.21
CA LEU A 38 6.25 -2.52 -12.99
C LEU A 38 6.81 -3.91 -13.31
N PRO A 39 7.67 -4.47 -12.43
CA PRO A 39 8.09 -5.87 -12.58
C PRO A 39 6.89 -6.81 -12.64
N GLU A 40 7.02 -7.92 -13.38
CA GLU A 40 5.90 -8.86 -13.54
C GLU A 40 5.50 -9.55 -12.24
N GLU A 41 6.36 -9.53 -11.24
CA GLU A 41 6.07 -10.08 -9.91
C GLU A 41 5.13 -9.18 -9.10
N PHE A 42 4.84 -7.98 -9.58
CA PHE A 42 3.95 -7.05 -8.89
C PHE A 42 2.57 -7.67 -8.64
N TYR A 43 2.07 -7.48 -7.41
CA TYR A 43 0.77 -8.02 -7.00
C TYR A 43 -0.25 -6.91 -6.71
N LYS A 44 0.00 -6.12 -5.67
CA LYS A 44 -0.89 -5.02 -5.32
C LYS A 44 -0.20 -4.04 -4.37
N VAL A 45 -0.89 -2.95 -4.04
CA VAL A 45 -0.44 -1.97 -3.05
C VAL A 45 -1.22 -2.18 -1.75
N ALA A 46 -0.50 -2.18 -0.64
CA ALA A 46 -1.10 -2.20 0.69
C ALA A 46 -0.89 -0.83 1.35
N VAL A 47 -1.94 -0.30 1.96
CA VAL A 47 -1.88 0.97 2.69
C VAL A 47 -2.32 0.73 4.12
N ASP A 48 -1.49 1.15 5.06
CA ASP A 48 -1.78 1.03 6.49
C ASP A 48 -1.65 2.41 7.12
N ILE A 49 -2.76 2.91 7.67
CA ILE A 49 -2.83 4.23 8.31
C ILE A 49 -3.21 4.03 9.77
N PHE A 50 -2.43 4.61 10.67
CA PHE A 50 -2.70 4.52 12.09
C PHE A 50 -2.32 5.83 12.78
N ASP A 51 -2.95 6.09 13.93
CA ASP A 51 -2.65 7.24 14.75
C ASP A 51 -1.46 6.90 15.66
N ASN A 52 -0.49 7.81 15.72
CA ASN A 52 0.64 7.64 16.62
C ASN A 52 0.29 8.15 18.03
N GLU A 53 1.25 8.12 18.93
CA GLU A 53 1.07 8.55 20.33
C GLU A 53 0.69 10.03 20.50
N TYR A 54 0.85 10.84 19.44
CA TYR A 54 0.50 12.26 19.42
C TYR A 54 -0.81 12.53 18.67
N ASP A 55 -1.61 11.49 18.42
CA ASP A 55 -2.85 11.56 17.64
C ASP A 55 -2.64 12.08 16.21
N ARG A 56 -1.44 11.88 15.67
CA ARG A 56 -1.12 12.25 14.29
C ARG A 56 -1.11 11.00 13.43
N LYS A 57 -1.57 11.14 12.19
CA LYS A 57 -1.68 10.00 11.29
C LYS A 57 -0.34 9.68 10.62
N GLU A 58 0.01 8.39 10.66
CA GLU A 58 1.14 7.85 9.91
C GLU A 58 0.61 6.95 8.81
N CYS A 59 1.16 7.11 7.61
CA CYS A 59 0.76 6.32 6.45
C CYS A 59 1.92 5.46 6.00
N THR A 60 1.70 4.14 5.94
CA THR A 60 2.69 3.20 5.42
C THR A 60 2.15 2.61 4.14
N VAL A 61 2.90 2.79 3.05
CA VAL A 61 2.57 2.23 1.74
C VAL A 61 3.55 1.12 1.43
N THR A 62 3.02 -0.06 1.13
CA THR A 62 3.85 -1.21 0.76
C THR A 62 3.43 -1.70 -0.60
N ILE A 63 4.36 -1.69 -1.55
CA ILE A 63 4.13 -2.26 -2.88
C ILE A 63 4.48 -3.75 -2.77
N LEU A 64 3.47 -4.59 -2.96
CA LEU A 64 3.57 -6.03 -2.74
C LEU A 64 3.90 -6.78 -4.02
N PHE A 65 4.78 -7.77 -3.89
CA PHE A 65 5.18 -8.66 -4.97
C PHE A 65 4.91 -10.11 -4.56
N GLU A 66 4.53 -10.94 -5.53
CA GLU A 66 4.29 -12.37 -5.27
C GLU A 66 5.58 -13.08 -4.88
N LYS A 67 6.72 -12.62 -5.40
CA LYS A 67 8.06 -13.10 -5.08
C LYS A 67 9.04 -11.95 -5.27
N PRO A 68 10.27 -12.04 -4.73
CA PRO A 68 11.23 -10.95 -4.89
C PRO A 68 11.49 -10.62 -6.37
N PHE A 69 11.47 -9.33 -6.69
CA PHE A 69 11.79 -8.89 -8.04
C PHE A 69 13.29 -8.93 -8.29
N ASN A 70 13.68 -8.90 -9.58
CA ASN A 70 15.06 -8.99 -10.00
C ASN A 70 15.87 -7.77 -9.52
N LEU A 71 17.12 -7.99 -9.12
CA LEU A 71 18.00 -6.90 -8.67
C LEU A 71 18.15 -5.78 -9.71
N LYS A 72 18.07 -6.11 -11.00
CA LYS A 72 18.15 -5.10 -12.07
C LYS A 72 16.99 -4.09 -12.00
N ASP A 73 15.88 -4.44 -11.36
CA ASP A 73 14.73 -3.56 -11.19
C ASP A 73 14.80 -2.73 -9.92
N SER A 74 15.83 -2.94 -9.09
CA SER A 74 15.94 -2.30 -7.77
C SER A 74 15.99 -0.78 -7.86
N ASP A 75 16.82 -0.23 -8.72
CA ASP A 75 16.95 1.24 -8.87
C ASP A 75 15.65 1.85 -9.39
N ARG A 76 15.02 1.20 -10.36
CA ARG A 76 13.74 1.65 -10.91
C ARG A 76 12.64 1.65 -9.83
N MET A 77 12.58 0.59 -9.03
CA MET A 77 11.60 0.51 -7.94
C MET A 77 11.86 1.55 -6.87
N HIS A 78 13.13 1.81 -6.56
CA HIS A 78 13.49 2.87 -5.62
C HIS A 78 12.99 4.24 -6.08
N ASP A 79 13.17 4.56 -7.35
CA ASP A 79 12.68 5.81 -7.93
C ASP A 79 11.16 5.91 -7.90
N ILE A 80 10.47 4.81 -8.23
CA ILE A 80 9.00 4.76 -8.20
C ILE A 80 8.49 4.99 -6.77
N ILE A 81 9.10 4.33 -5.79
CA ILE A 81 8.74 4.47 -4.38
C ILE A 81 8.89 5.92 -3.92
N ASN A 82 9.98 6.57 -4.29
CA ASN A 82 10.23 7.96 -3.91
C ASN A 82 9.23 8.90 -4.57
N GLU A 83 8.88 8.67 -5.85
CA GLU A 83 7.87 9.47 -6.54
C GLU A 83 6.49 9.32 -5.91
N ILE A 84 6.11 8.09 -5.56
CA ILE A 84 4.82 7.84 -4.90
C ILE A 84 4.74 8.55 -3.56
N LYS A 85 5.80 8.48 -2.77
CA LYS A 85 5.87 9.18 -1.49
C LYS A 85 5.69 10.69 -1.67
N LYS A 86 6.36 11.25 -2.67
CA LYS A 86 6.27 12.67 -3.00
C LYS A 86 4.86 13.05 -3.43
N GLU A 87 4.23 12.23 -4.31
CA GLU A 87 2.88 12.48 -4.79
C GLU A 87 1.85 12.44 -3.66
N ILE A 88 1.98 11.49 -2.75
CA ILE A 88 1.09 11.39 -1.59
C ILE A 88 1.22 12.66 -0.74
N LYS A 89 2.45 13.08 -0.50
CA LYS A 89 2.71 14.29 0.30
C LYS A 89 2.13 15.52 -0.36
N GLU A 90 2.27 15.67 -1.68
CA GLU A 90 1.73 16.80 -2.41
C GLU A 90 0.21 16.81 -2.46
N TYR A 91 -0.40 15.64 -2.71
CA TYR A 91 -1.85 15.53 -2.88
C TYR A 91 -2.60 15.60 -1.55
N PHE A 92 -2.13 14.89 -0.54
CA PHE A 92 -2.80 14.82 0.76
C PHE A 92 -2.32 15.90 1.75
N GLY A 93 -1.23 16.61 1.41
CA GLY A 93 -0.74 17.73 2.21
C GLY A 93 -0.42 17.33 3.64
N ASP A 94 -1.02 18.03 4.61
CA ASP A 94 -0.76 17.85 6.02
C ASP A 94 -1.60 16.74 6.68
N THR A 95 -2.34 15.96 5.87
CA THR A 95 -3.14 14.85 6.41
C THR A 95 -2.26 13.85 7.15
N PHE A 96 -1.06 13.60 6.65
CA PHE A 96 -0.14 12.64 7.26
C PHE A 96 1.07 13.36 7.84
N TRP A 97 1.33 13.08 9.12
CA TRP A 97 2.53 13.56 9.79
C TRP A 97 3.79 12.85 9.28
N TYR A 98 3.65 11.58 8.92
CA TYR A 98 4.76 10.77 8.44
C TYR A 98 4.26 9.82 7.35
N ILE A 99 5.04 9.69 6.28
CA ILE A 99 4.75 8.78 5.18
C ILE A 99 5.96 7.88 4.99
N LYS A 100 5.72 6.58 5.10
CA LYS A 100 6.73 5.57 4.84
C LYS A 100 6.30 4.78 3.60
N SER A 101 7.23 4.56 2.67
CA SER A 101 6.96 3.76 1.47
C SER A 101 8.07 2.74 1.27
N GLY A 102 7.70 1.58 0.73
CA GLY A 102 8.66 0.53 0.48
C GLY A 102 8.04 -0.63 -0.27
N THR A 103 8.80 -1.70 -0.37
CA THR A 103 8.38 -2.92 -1.06
C THR A 103 8.46 -4.11 -0.11
N SER A 104 7.65 -5.13 -0.38
CA SER A 104 7.70 -6.39 0.37
C SER A 104 7.12 -7.50 -0.50
N THR A 105 7.41 -8.74 -0.15
CA THR A 105 6.66 -9.85 -0.71
C THR A 105 5.37 -10.04 0.07
N VAL A 106 4.38 -10.67 -0.55
CA VAL A 106 3.09 -10.94 0.09
C VAL A 106 3.28 -11.72 1.39
N ASP A 107 4.17 -12.72 1.38
CA ASP A 107 4.41 -13.58 2.55
C ASP A 107 4.98 -12.78 3.73
N VAL A 108 5.97 -11.92 3.46
CA VAL A 108 6.57 -11.10 4.51
C VAL A 108 5.57 -10.10 5.06
N TYR A 109 4.81 -9.45 4.17
CA TYR A 109 3.79 -8.50 4.59
C TYR A 109 2.73 -9.17 5.47
N ASN A 110 2.24 -10.35 5.08
CA ASN A 110 1.24 -11.06 5.84
C ASN A 110 1.74 -11.45 7.23
N SER A 111 3.03 -11.75 7.37
CA SER A 111 3.61 -12.06 8.68
C SER A 111 3.66 -10.85 9.62
N THR A 112 3.62 -9.62 9.07
CA THR A 112 3.63 -8.37 9.85
C THR A 112 2.25 -7.76 10.00
N LYS A 113 1.23 -8.32 9.38
CA LYS A 113 -0.12 -7.76 9.35
C LYS A 113 -0.73 -7.59 10.75
N ASP A 114 -0.48 -8.54 11.64
CA ASP A 114 -0.98 -8.47 13.01
C ASP A 114 -0.43 -7.26 13.76
N TRP A 115 0.83 -6.92 13.51
CA TRP A 115 1.45 -5.74 14.12
C TRP A 115 0.73 -4.46 13.69
N TYR A 116 0.43 -4.32 12.39
CA TYR A 116 -0.31 -3.17 11.88
C TYR A 116 -1.71 -3.10 12.47
N THR A 117 -2.40 -4.23 12.55
CA THR A 117 -3.75 -4.31 13.12
C THR A 117 -3.76 -3.85 14.58
N LYS A 118 -2.79 -4.28 15.36
CA LYS A 118 -2.67 -3.88 16.76
C LYS A 118 -2.46 -2.37 16.89
N ARG A 119 -1.65 -1.78 16.02
CA ARG A 119 -1.41 -0.33 16.06
C ARG A 119 -2.66 0.47 15.68
N LYS A 120 -3.43 -0.02 14.71
CA LYS A 120 -4.68 0.64 14.30
C LYS A 120 -5.75 0.63 15.38
N ASN A 121 -5.74 -0.37 16.25
CA ASN A 121 -6.76 -0.58 17.27
C ASN A 121 -6.40 0.00 18.64
N LYS A 122 -5.40 0.82 18.73
CA LYS A 122 -5.06 1.51 19.99
C LYS A 122 -6.03 2.64 20.31
#